data_81e64ff13817c5bf9d9634ea0c24effc
#
_entry.id   81e64ff13817c5bf9d9634ea0c24effc
#
_cell.length_a   1.000
_cell.length_b   1.000
_cell.length_c   1.000
_cell.angle_alpha   90.00
_cell.angle_beta   90.00
_cell.angle_gamma   90.00
#
_symmetry.space_group_name_H-M   'P 1'
#
loop_
_entity.id
_entity.type
_entity.pdbx_description
1 polymer ?
#
loop_
_entity_poly.entity_id
_entity_poly.type
_entity_poly.pdbx_seq_one_letter_code
_entity_poly.pdbx_strand_id
1 'polypeptide(L)'
;MHVRLHLIILWTFFSLFASAHSVEEQDGFYEVEHSWMCNGRQCSVALNISTDLYDYYCYEREHLAYIYQFNEGEKQPNYFGFMLSEHDRPIMRALADEFTSNVATEKEQIELALSFVQSLPYVYDSTSKGVDEYLRYPIETLVDGCGDCEDKVALLAALLYEMNSDFILLVMPEHMAIGVCCDGVDISRSMLFRGKRYYYLETTMPNWEIGEIPHDFHHLKVKAVPIDATPSLLLKGVRFESQPTAFYKEADCDLELYLHNLGPGKVTEVMVHIRVVVKGTPNILLAEQWCSLADLAEGEARTEKLSLKSLIKEKSELEVELMSAETERQPYSVGINYSRVGNE
;
A
#
# COMPACT_ATOMS: atom_id res chain seq x y z
N MET A 1 12.81 12.46 16.25
CA MET A 1 12.79 12.53 14.79
C MET A 1 12.71 14.02 14.43
N HIS A 2 13.76 14.61 13.85
CA HIS A 2 13.75 16.03 13.46
C HIS A 2 13.66 16.07 11.94
N VAL A 3 12.44 16.24 11.44
CA VAL A 3 12.23 16.59 10.04
C VAL A 3 12.55 18.08 9.89
N ARG A 4 13.65 18.42 9.23
CA ARG A 4 13.92 19.80 8.83
C ARG A 4 13.40 19.95 7.40
N LEU A 5 12.21 20.52 7.29
CA LEU A 5 11.60 20.85 6.00
C LEU A 5 11.80 22.35 5.75
N HIS A 6 12.31 22.72 4.60
CA HIS A 6 12.33 24.09 4.12
C HIS A 6 11.84 24.12 2.69
N LEU A 7 10.59 24.53 2.49
CA LEU A 7 10.14 24.90 1.16
C LEU A 7 10.61 26.34 0.90
N ILE A 8 11.52 26.50 -0.06
CA ILE A 8 11.98 27.81 -0.48
C ILE A 8 11.31 28.12 -1.82
N ILE A 9 10.33 29.03 -1.80
CA ILE A 9 9.75 29.57 -3.04
C ILE A 9 10.55 30.80 -3.41
N LEU A 10 11.45 30.67 -4.38
CA LEU A 10 12.25 31.77 -4.91
C LEU A 10 11.62 32.36 -6.16
N TRP A 11 11.39 33.68 -6.15
CA TRP A 11 11.05 34.45 -7.34
C TRP A 11 12.33 34.80 -8.08
N THR A 12 12.75 33.98 -9.06
CA THR A 12 13.90 34.35 -9.91
C THR A 12 13.53 34.30 -11.38
N PHE A 13 13.92 35.37 -12.06
CA PHE A 13 13.81 35.53 -13.50
C PHE A 13 14.80 34.60 -14.23
N PHE A 14 14.30 33.82 -15.17
CA PHE A 14 15.00 33.14 -16.25
C PHE A 14 16.28 32.37 -15.91
N SER A 15 16.12 31.10 -15.62
CA SER A 15 17.05 30.06 -16.06
C SER A 15 16.22 28.78 -16.35
N LEU A 16 16.51 28.14 -17.48
CA LEU A 16 16.02 26.80 -17.79
C LEU A 16 16.63 25.81 -16.75
N PHE A 17 16.03 25.70 -15.59
CA PHE A 17 16.41 24.63 -14.67
C PHE A 17 15.44 23.46 -14.89
N ALA A 18 16.02 22.37 -15.41
CA ALA A 18 15.44 21.06 -15.28
C ALA A 18 15.24 20.74 -13.80
N SER A 19 14.27 19.88 -13.46
CA SER A 19 14.19 19.34 -12.11
C SER A 19 15.53 18.72 -11.71
N ALA A 20 15.95 18.93 -10.48
CA ALA A 20 17.17 18.35 -9.94
C ALA A 20 16.82 17.57 -8.66
N HIS A 21 17.35 16.36 -8.58
CA HIS A 21 17.20 15.48 -7.43
C HIS A 21 18.61 15.05 -6.99
N SER A 22 18.89 15.14 -5.70
CA SER A 22 20.13 14.65 -5.10
C SER A 22 19.83 13.94 -3.79
N VAL A 23 20.60 12.90 -3.51
CA VAL A 23 20.54 12.13 -2.28
C VAL A 23 21.95 11.94 -1.75
N GLU A 24 22.17 12.30 -0.50
CA GLU A 24 23.42 12.04 0.21
C GLU A 24 23.11 11.23 1.47
N GLU A 25 23.88 10.18 1.72
CA GLU A 25 23.78 9.41 2.95
C GLU A 25 24.73 9.97 4.00
N GLN A 26 24.19 10.41 5.12
CA GLN A 26 24.96 10.92 6.24
C GLN A 26 24.31 10.54 7.59
N ASP A 27 25.13 10.05 8.51
CA ASP A 27 24.76 9.78 9.91
C ASP A 27 23.48 8.94 10.09
N GLY A 28 23.21 7.96 9.21
CA GLY A 28 22.05 7.09 9.25
C GLY A 28 20.77 7.72 8.65
N PHE A 29 20.93 8.76 7.85
CA PHE A 29 19.86 9.42 7.11
C PHE A 29 20.23 9.59 5.63
N TYR A 30 19.23 9.52 4.77
CA TYR A 30 19.29 10.06 3.43
C TYR A 30 18.84 11.53 3.48
N GLU A 31 19.75 12.44 3.14
CA GLU A 31 19.44 13.84 2.88
C GLU A 31 18.99 13.96 1.42
N VAL A 32 17.68 14.10 1.23
CA VAL A 32 17.06 14.18 -0.10
C VAL A 32 16.74 15.64 -0.40
N GLU A 33 17.31 16.18 -1.47
CA GLU A 33 16.96 17.48 -2.00
C GLU A 33 16.34 17.34 -3.39
N HIS A 34 15.21 17.99 -3.61
CA HIS A 34 14.56 18.03 -4.91
C HIS A 34 14.11 19.45 -5.25
N SER A 35 14.36 19.87 -6.49
CA SER A 35 13.93 21.16 -7.00
C SER A 35 13.23 21.01 -8.34
N TRP A 36 12.14 21.76 -8.55
CA TRP A 36 11.32 21.70 -9.77
C TRP A 36 10.66 23.04 -10.09
N MET A 37 9.98 23.10 -11.22
CA MET A 37 9.18 24.25 -11.62
C MET A 37 7.69 23.97 -11.43
N CYS A 38 6.97 24.87 -10.76
CA CYS A 38 5.53 24.85 -10.63
C CYS A 38 4.96 26.22 -11.03
N ASN A 39 4.13 26.26 -12.04
CA ASN A 39 3.49 27.51 -12.53
C ASN A 39 4.47 28.67 -12.73
N GLY A 40 5.65 28.39 -13.31
CA GLY A 40 6.71 29.38 -13.55
C GLY A 40 7.49 29.82 -12.31
N ARG A 41 7.30 29.15 -11.17
CA ARG A 41 8.05 29.39 -9.93
C ARG A 41 8.98 28.21 -9.67
N GLN A 42 10.18 28.49 -9.19
CA GLN A 42 11.07 27.46 -8.70
C GLN A 42 10.65 27.05 -7.30
N CYS A 43 10.46 25.74 -7.08
CA CYS A 43 10.15 25.12 -5.81
C CYS A 43 11.29 24.19 -5.43
N SER A 44 11.49 23.98 -4.15
CA SER A 44 12.43 22.99 -3.65
C SER A 44 11.98 22.44 -2.30
N VAL A 45 12.36 21.20 -2.04
CA VAL A 45 12.14 20.51 -0.76
C VAL A 45 13.45 19.85 -0.33
N ALA A 46 13.70 19.82 0.99
CA ALA A 46 14.75 19.06 1.59
C ALA A 46 14.17 18.16 2.68
N LEU A 47 14.48 16.86 2.62
CA LEU A 47 13.96 15.83 3.51
C LEU A 47 15.10 15.05 4.14
N ASN A 48 14.98 14.69 5.42
CA ASN A 48 15.86 13.73 6.07
C ASN A 48 15.06 12.44 6.33
N ILE A 49 15.37 11.40 5.57
CA ILE A 49 14.72 10.10 5.63
C ILE A 49 15.67 9.11 6.31
N SER A 50 15.27 8.46 7.40
CA SER A 50 16.08 7.44 8.06
C SER A 50 16.42 6.31 7.08
N THR A 51 17.69 5.89 7.05
CA THR A 51 18.12 4.70 6.29
C THR A 51 17.38 3.45 6.76
N ASP A 52 17.15 3.30 8.08
CA ASP A 52 16.37 2.19 8.64
C ASP A 52 14.92 2.17 8.11
N LEU A 53 14.31 3.34 7.89
CA LEU A 53 12.96 3.41 7.33
C LEU A 53 12.94 3.00 5.85
N TYR A 54 13.89 3.47 5.06
CA TYR A 54 14.02 3.06 3.66
C TYR A 54 14.28 1.56 3.53
N ASP A 55 15.22 1.03 4.33
CA ASP A 55 15.55 -0.39 4.37
C ASP A 55 14.35 -1.24 4.81
N TYR A 56 13.56 -0.76 5.79
CA TYR A 56 12.33 -1.42 6.21
C TYR A 56 11.40 -1.67 5.01
N TYR A 57 11.15 -0.69 4.16
CA TYR A 57 10.31 -0.85 2.97
C TYR A 57 10.94 -1.76 1.92
N CYS A 58 12.24 -1.69 1.72
CA CYS A 58 12.95 -2.60 0.81
C CYS A 58 12.83 -4.07 1.24
N TYR A 59 12.79 -4.36 2.56
CA TYR A 59 12.65 -5.71 3.12
C TYR A 59 11.20 -6.17 3.25
N GLU A 60 10.23 -5.26 3.43
CA GLU A 60 8.79 -5.57 3.56
C GLU A 60 8.11 -6.00 2.24
N ARG A 61 8.85 -6.12 1.15
CA ARG A 61 8.38 -6.53 -0.18
C ARG A 61 7.63 -7.85 -0.21
N GLU A 62 7.99 -8.77 0.65
CA GLU A 62 7.27 -10.04 0.75
C GLU A 62 5.77 -9.84 1.02
N HIS A 63 5.41 -8.70 1.64
CA HIS A 63 4.01 -8.33 1.85
C HIS A 63 3.30 -7.91 0.58
N LEU A 64 3.97 -7.20 -0.32
CA LEU A 64 3.41 -6.80 -1.61
C LEU A 64 3.16 -8.02 -2.49
N ALA A 65 4.13 -8.93 -2.58
CA ALA A 65 3.95 -10.20 -3.28
C ALA A 65 2.74 -10.98 -2.72
N TYR A 66 2.51 -10.89 -1.42
CA TYR A 66 1.38 -11.52 -0.74
C TYR A 66 0.05 -10.85 -1.12
N ILE A 67 -0.02 -9.53 -1.18
CA ILE A 67 -1.21 -8.78 -1.63
C ILE A 67 -1.57 -9.16 -3.07
N TYR A 68 -0.59 -9.34 -3.95
CA TYR A 68 -0.80 -9.76 -5.35
C TYR A 68 -1.15 -11.26 -5.49
N GLN A 69 -0.50 -12.16 -4.74
CA GLN A 69 -0.73 -13.61 -4.84
C GLN A 69 -2.08 -14.07 -4.32
N PHE A 70 -2.66 -13.38 -3.32
CA PHE A 70 -3.99 -13.71 -2.80
C PHE A 70 -5.14 -13.21 -3.66
N ASN A 71 -4.87 -12.40 -4.66
CA ASN A 71 -5.87 -11.79 -5.52
C ASN A 71 -6.09 -12.49 -6.88
N GLU A 72 -5.68 -13.76 -7.05
CA GLU A 72 -5.98 -14.56 -8.27
C GLU A 72 -7.47 -14.79 -8.54
N GLY A 73 -8.38 -14.22 -7.78
CA GLY A 73 -9.81 -14.19 -8.08
C GLY A 73 -10.37 -12.80 -7.87
N GLU A 74 -10.55 -12.00 -8.90
CA GLU A 74 -11.33 -10.73 -8.99
C GLU A 74 -11.21 -9.71 -7.82
N LYS A 75 -10.45 -10.00 -6.75
CA LYS A 75 -10.24 -9.08 -5.63
C LYS A 75 -9.21 -8.03 -6.03
N GLN A 76 -9.52 -6.78 -5.73
CA GLN A 76 -8.60 -5.67 -5.96
C GLN A 76 -7.42 -5.76 -4.99
N PRO A 77 -6.18 -5.43 -5.43
CA PRO A 77 -5.07 -5.24 -4.52
C PRO A 77 -5.45 -4.25 -3.41
N ASN A 78 -4.95 -4.47 -2.20
CA ASN A 78 -5.11 -3.47 -1.15
C ASN A 78 -4.15 -2.29 -1.41
N TYR A 79 -4.55 -1.42 -2.33
CA TYR A 79 -3.77 -0.21 -2.66
C TYR A 79 -3.56 0.69 -1.46
N PHE A 80 -4.48 0.65 -0.47
CA PHE A 80 -4.38 1.49 0.72
C PHE A 80 -3.10 1.19 1.51
N GLY A 81 -2.88 -0.06 1.92
CA GLY A 81 -1.71 -0.44 2.74
C GLY A 81 -0.36 -0.21 2.06
N PHE A 82 -0.35 -0.19 0.72
CA PHE A 82 0.82 0.12 -0.08
C PHE A 82 1.07 1.64 -0.18
N MET A 83 0.02 2.44 -0.42
CA MET A 83 0.14 3.87 -0.65
C MET A 83 0.19 4.69 0.64
N LEU A 84 -0.42 4.18 1.73
CA LEU A 84 -0.69 4.92 2.95
C LEU A 84 -0.18 4.18 4.19
N SER A 85 1.07 3.72 4.14
CA SER A 85 1.71 3.04 5.27
C SER A 85 1.89 3.98 6.46
N GLU A 86 1.63 3.46 7.68
CA GLU A 86 1.75 4.23 8.91
C GLU A 86 3.18 4.74 9.17
N HIS A 87 4.18 3.97 8.76
CA HIS A 87 5.58 4.29 9.06
C HIS A 87 6.11 5.50 8.27
N ASP A 88 5.61 5.75 7.06
CA ASP A 88 6.01 6.90 6.25
C ASP A 88 5.09 8.12 6.41
N ARG A 89 3.89 7.94 7.00
CA ARG A 89 2.93 9.02 7.23
C ARG A 89 3.52 10.28 7.88
N PRO A 90 4.41 10.22 8.88
CA PRO A 90 5.00 11.43 9.46
C PRO A 90 5.78 12.27 8.45
N ILE A 91 6.43 11.64 7.46
CA ILE A 91 7.18 12.31 6.39
C ILE A 91 6.19 12.83 5.34
N MET A 92 5.22 12.00 4.92
CA MET A 92 4.18 12.41 3.96
C MET A 92 3.36 13.58 4.48
N ARG A 93 2.98 13.56 5.76
CA ARG A 93 2.27 14.66 6.42
C ARG A 93 3.10 15.92 6.46
N ALA A 94 4.38 15.84 6.86
CA ALA A 94 5.24 17.01 6.91
C ALA A 94 5.40 17.64 5.50
N LEU A 95 5.52 16.82 4.45
CA LEU A 95 5.59 17.29 3.07
C LEU A 95 4.25 17.88 2.59
N ALA A 96 3.13 17.25 2.93
CA ALA A 96 1.79 17.76 2.64
C ALA A 96 1.49 19.09 3.36
N ASP A 97 1.88 19.21 4.63
CA ASP A 97 1.75 20.45 5.41
C ASP A 97 2.54 21.59 4.75
N GLU A 98 3.72 21.31 4.22
CA GLU A 98 4.53 22.30 3.50
C GLU A 98 3.84 22.75 2.21
N PHE A 99 3.24 21.82 1.44
CA PHE A 99 2.49 22.17 0.23
C PHE A 99 1.23 22.96 0.55
N THR A 100 0.51 22.63 1.62
CA THR A 100 -0.72 23.32 2.01
C THR A 100 -0.46 24.69 2.64
N SER A 101 0.65 24.87 3.35
CA SER A 101 0.97 26.12 4.04
C SER A 101 1.40 27.27 3.10
N ASN A 102 1.87 26.93 1.91
CA ASN A 102 2.49 27.90 1.00
C ASN A 102 1.58 28.42 -0.10
N VAL A 103 0.36 27.87 -0.24
CA VAL A 103 -0.64 28.29 -1.24
C VAL A 103 -2.04 28.33 -0.63
N ALA A 104 -2.90 29.18 -1.21
CA ALA A 104 -4.14 29.57 -0.55
C ALA A 104 -5.35 28.69 -0.89
N THR A 105 -5.37 28.04 -2.05
CA THR A 105 -6.52 27.28 -2.51
C THR A 105 -6.20 25.79 -2.62
N GLU A 106 -7.18 24.92 -2.38
CA GLU A 106 -7.05 23.48 -2.53
C GLU A 106 -6.51 23.10 -3.92
N LYS A 107 -7.01 23.74 -4.97
CA LYS A 107 -6.53 23.50 -6.34
C LYS A 107 -5.03 23.77 -6.47
N GLU A 108 -4.53 24.91 -5.95
CA GLU A 108 -3.10 25.26 -5.99
C GLU A 108 -2.26 24.27 -5.14
N GLN A 109 -2.79 23.77 -4.03
CA GLN A 109 -2.14 22.76 -3.19
C GLN A 109 -1.98 21.46 -3.98
N ILE A 110 -3.04 20.99 -4.64
CA ILE A 110 -3.01 19.81 -5.50
C ILE A 110 -2.06 20.01 -6.69
N GLU A 111 -2.08 21.18 -7.35
CA GLU A 111 -1.16 21.50 -8.44
C GLU A 111 0.30 21.46 -8.00
N LEU A 112 0.59 21.94 -6.79
CA LEU A 112 1.96 21.92 -6.24
C LEU A 112 2.42 20.49 -5.98
N ALA A 113 1.60 19.65 -5.34
CA ALA A 113 1.89 18.24 -5.10
C ALA A 113 2.02 17.45 -6.42
N LEU A 114 1.10 17.69 -7.36
CA LEU A 114 1.13 17.06 -8.68
C LEU A 114 2.41 17.44 -9.44
N SER A 115 2.75 18.73 -9.49
CA SER A 115 3.96 19.19 -10.19
C SER A 115 5.24 18.64 -9.57
N PHE A 116 5.29 18.46 -8.25
CA PHE A 116 6.38 17.79 -7.56
C PHE A 116 6.55 16.36 -8.06
N VAL A 117 5.46 15.55 -8.02
CA VAL A 117 5.51 14.15 -8.45
C VAL A 117 5.78 14.04 -9.95
N GLN A 118 5.18 14.89 -10.79
CA GLN A 118 5.46 14.94 -12.23
C GLN A 118 6.93 15.22 -12.53
N SER A 119 7.60 16.01 -11.70
CA SER A 119 9.00 16.41 -11.90
C SER A 119 10.01 15.27 -11.64
N LEU A 120 9.62 14.24 -10.93
CA LEU A 120 10.41 13.02 -10.75
C LEU A 120 10.51 12.26 -12.09
N PRO A 121 11.69 11.82 -12.53
CA PRO A 121 11.86 11.05 -13.75
C PRO A 121 11.01 9.78 -13.78
N TYR A 122 10.36 9.52 -14.93
CA TYR A 122 9.75 8.24 -15.21
C TYR A 122 10.82 7.22 -15.59
N VAL A 123 10.94 6.14 -14.84
CA VAL A 123 11.94 5.09 -15.07
C VAL A 123 11.30 3.72 -14.87
N TYR A 124 11.37 2.86 -15.89
CA TYR A 124 10.90 1.49 -15.79
C TYR A 124 11.67 0.69 -14.74
N ASP A 125 11.01 -0.21 -14.06
CA ASP A 125 11.59 -1.09 -13.05
C ASP A 125 12.71 -1.96 -13.57
N SER A 126 12.60 -2.46 -14.78
CA SER A 126 13.68 -3.20 -15.44
C SER A 126 14.99 -2.40 -15.57
N THR A 127 14.89 -1.06 -15.60
CA THR A 127 16.05 -0.17 -15.66
C THR A 127 16.56 0.22 -14.28
N SER A 128 15.66 0.55 -13.36
CA SER A 128 16.00 1.09 -12.03
C SER A 128 16.29 0.01 -10.99
N LYS A 129 15.62 -1.14 -11.07
CA LYS A 129 15.69 -2.23 -10.10
C LYS A 129 16.13 -3.58 -10.71
N GLY A 130 16.16 -3.69 -12.04
CA GLY A 130 16.62 -4.90 -12.75
C GLY A 130 15.62 -6.06 -12.72
N VAL A 131 14.35 -5.78 -12.43
CA VAL A 131 13.22 -6.73 -12.42
C VAL A 131 12.08 -6.18 -13.28
N ASP A 132 11.16 -7.05 -13.72
CA ASP A 132 10.08 -6.62 -14.62
C ASP A 132 9.05 -5.75 -13.92
N GLU A 133 8.80 -5.99 -12.62
CA GLU A 133 7.80 -5.30 -11.82
C GLU A 133 8.33 -5.08 -10.39
N TYR A 134 8.30 -3.85 -9.92
CA TYR A 134 8.79 -3.46 -8.60
C TYR A 134 8.00 -2.27 -8.05
N LEU A 135 6.95 -2.53 -7.33
CA LEU A 135 6.10 -1.53 -6.74
C LEU A 135 6.83 -0.80 -5.59
N ARG A 136 7.18 0.47 -5.75
CA ARG A 136 7.83 1.29 -4.71
C ARG A 136 6.82 1.84 -3.73
N TYR A 137 7.16 1.78 -2.46
CA TYR A 137 6.48 2.61 -1.47
C TYR A 137 6.82 4.10 -1.68
N PRO A 138 5.97 5.04 -1.20
CA PRO A 138 6.23 6.47 -1.31
C PRO A 138 7.63 6.90 -0.84
N ILE A 139 8.13 6.32 0.26
CA ILE A 139 9.48 6.57 0.78
C ILE A 139 10.57 6.14 -0.21
N GLU A 140 10.41 4.98 -0.85
CA GLU A 140 11.38 4.51 -1.84
C GLU A 140 11.40 5.45 -3.05
N THR A 141 10.23 5.90 -3.53
CA THR A 141 10.12 6.86 -4.63
C THR A 141 10.78 8.20 -4.28
N LEU A 142 10.66 8.66 -3.03
CA LEU A 142 11.33 9.89 -2.57
C LEU A 142 12.85 9.75 -2.52
N VAL A 143 13.38 8.64 -2.03
CA VAL A 143 14.83 8.42 -1.93
C VAL A 143 15.42 8.08 -3.30
N ASP A 144 14.79 7.17 -4.07
CA ASP A 144 15.24 6.80 -5.42
C ASP A 144 15.14 7.97 -6.40
N GLY A 145 14.27 8.96 -6.13
CA GLY A 145 14.04 10.13 -6.97
C GLY A 145 13.44 9.83 -8.34
N CYS A 146 12.86 8.66 -8.52
CA CYS A 146 12.25 8.20 -9.77
C CYS A 146 11.24 7.09 -9.50
N GLY A 147 10.42 6.77 -10.51
CA GLY A 147 9.47 5.67 -10.46
C GLY A 147 8.69 5.57 -11.76
N ASP A 148 7.92 4.52 -11.93
CA ASP A 148 6.97 4.39 -13.03
C ASP A 148 5.56 4.89 -12.67
N CYS A 149 4.50 4.42 -13.35
CA CYS A 149 3.16 5.02 -13.16
C CYS A 149 2.60 4.74 -11.78
N GLU A 150 2.66 3.51 -11.30
CA GLU A 150 2.12 3.12 -10.00
C GLU A 150 2.92 3.70 -8.83
N ASP A 151 4.24 3.80 -8.94
CA ASP A 151 5.10 4.41 -7.93
C ASP A 151 4.77 5.89 -7.73
N LYS A 152 4.65 6.62 -8.84
CA LYS A 152 4.32 8.05 -8.82
C LYS A 152 2.88 8.29 -8.37
N VAL A 153 1.96 7.41 -8.73
CA VAL A 153 0.57 7.42 -8.22
C VAL A 153 0.55 7.15 -6.72
N ALA A 154 1.34 6.18 -6.22
CA ALA A 154 1.42 5.88 -4.80
C ALA A 154 1.91 7.09 -3.98
N LEU A 155 2.97 7.76 -4.45
CA LEU A 155 3.50 8.96 -3.80
C LEU A 155 2.46 10.11 -3.80
N LEU A 156 1.81 10.38 -4.94
CA LEU A 156 0.78 11.42 -5.01
C LEU A 156 -0.44 11.09 -4.15
N ALA A 157 -0.87 9.82 -4.13
CA ALA A 157 -1.98 9.37 -3.29
C ALA A 157 -1.69 9.58 -1.79
N ALA A 158 -0.46 9.27 -1.35
CA ALA A 158 -0.03 9.50 0.03
C ALA A 158 -0.07 11.00 0.40
N LEU A 159 0.37 11.86 -0.49
CA LEU A 159 0.31 13.31 -0.29
C LEU A 159 -1.14 13.83 -0.24
N LEU A 160 -1.98 13.45 -1.21
CA LEU A 160 -3.39 13.84 -1.26
C LEU A 160 -4.16 13.36 -0.03
N TYR A 161 -3.85 12.16 0.47
CA TYR A 161 -4.45 11.65 1.70
C TYR A 161 -4.10 12.52 2.92
N GLU A 162 -2.83 12.86 3.12
CA GLU A 162 -2.40 13.71 4.23
C GLU A 162 -2.87 15.18 4.06
N MET A 163 -3.13 15.63 2.82
CA MET A 163 -3.78 16.91 2.53
C MET A 163 -5.30 16.88 2.78
N ASN A 164 -5.86 15.71 3.12
CA ASN A 164 -7.30 15.48 3.29
C ASN A 164 -8.13 15.79 2.01
N SER A 165 -7.54 15.56 0.84
CA SER A 165 -8.21 15.69 -0.46
C SER A 165 -9.00 14.44 -0.79
N ASP A 166 -10.13 14.59 -1.46
CA ASP A 166 -10.97 13.45 -1.91
C ASP A 166 -10.46 12.95 -3.28
N PHE A 167 -9.99 11.72 -3.34
CA PHE A 167 -9.44 11.15 -4.56
C PHE A 167 -9.78 9.66 -4.76
N ILE A 168 -9.62 9.20 -5.98
CA ILE A 168 -9.81 7.81 -6.40
C ILE A 168 -8.63 7.37 -7.27
N LEU A 169 -8.34 6.08 -7.32
CA LEU A 169 -7.42 5.54 -8.32
C LEU A 169 -8.16 5.30 -9.63
N LEU A 170 -7.47 5.54 -10.73
CA LEU A 170 -7.91 5.29 -12.09
C LEU A 170 -7.01 4.22 -12.69
N VAL A 171 -7.49 2.96 -12.66
CA VAL A 171 -6.74 1.81 -13.16
C VAL A 171 -7.15 1.54 -14.61
N MET A 172 -6.18 1.51 -15.49
CA MET A 172 -6.31 1.28 -16.92
C MET A 172 -5.39 0.13 -17.35
N PRO A 173 -5.59 -0.48 -18.52
CA PRO A 173 -4.60 -1.42 -19.07
C PRO A 173 -3.22 -0.74 -19.16
N GLU A 174 -2.21 -1.33 -18.53
CA GLU A 174 -0.81 -0.88 -18.54
C GLU A 174 -0.58 0.56 -18.06
N HIS A 175 -1.55 1.13 -17.29
CA HIS A 175 -1.40 2.49 -16.74
C HIS A 175 -2.24 2.70 -15.48
N MET A 176 -1.72 3.53 -14.59
CA MET A 176 -2.41 3.99 -13.39
C MET A 176 -2.33 5.53 -13.28
N ALA A 177 -3.43 6.14 -12.85
CA ALA A 177 -3.55 7.56 -12.62
C ALA A 177 -4.42 7.86 -11.39
N ILE A 178 -4.63 9.11 -11.06
CA ILE A 178 -5.51 9.57 -9.97
C ILE A 178 -6.65 10.40 -10.54
N GLY A 179 -7.83 10.27 -9.94
CA GLY A 179 -8.93 11.22 -10.06
C GLY A 179 -9.07 11.99 -8.77
N VAL A 180 -9.01 13.30 -8.79
CA VAL A 180 -9.18 14.16 -7.61
C VAL A 180 -10.48 14.97 -7.70
N CYS A 181 -11.17 15.12 -6.56
CA CYS A 181 -12.33 15.99 -6.43
C CYS A 181 -11.86 17.34 -5.89
N CYS A 182 -11.95 18.39 -6.68
CA CYS A 182 -11.61 19.75 -6.25
C CYS A 182 -12.42 20.78 -7.02
N ASP A 183 -12.50 22.01 -6.49
CA ASP A 183 -13.15 23.15 -7.12
C ASP A 183 -12.20 23.92 -8.04
N GLY A 184 -12.76 24.77 -8.91
CA GLY A 184 -11.96 25.67 -9.75
C GLY A 184 -11.39 25.06 -11.02
N VAL A 185 -11.82 23.85 -11.40
CA VAL A 185 -11.46 23.17 -12.66
C VAL A 185 -12.66 23.17 -13.60
N ASP A 186 -12.41 23.22 -14.92
CA ASP A 186 -13.47 23.16 -15.92
C ASP A 186 -14.25 21.84 -15.82
N ILE A 187 -15.56 21.95 -15.55
CA ILE A 187 -16.46 20.83 -15.37
C ILE A 187 -16.52 19.88 -16.58
N SER A 188 -16.22 20.38 -17.78
CA SER A 188 -16.17 19.56 -18.99
C SER A 188 -15.04 18.52 -18.99
N ARG A 189 -14.02 18.73 -18.15
CA ARG A 189 -12.87 17.81 -17.96
C ARG A 189 -13.09 16.78 -16.85
N SER A 190 -14.28 16.73 -16.24
CA SER A 190 -14.57 15.85 -15.11
C SER A 190 -15.19 14.51 -15.52
N MET A 191 -14.95 13.49 -14.71
CA MET A 191 -15.69 12.23 -14.70
C MET A 191 -16.61 12.17 -13.48
N LEU A 192 -17.76 11.52 -13.62
CA LEU A 192 -18.70 11.32 -12.50
C LEU A 192 -18.52 9.92 -11.90
N PHE A 193 -18.24 9.88 -10.61
CA PHE A 193 -18.15 8.62 -9.88
C PHE A 193 -18.84 8.76 -8.51
N ARG A 194 -19.75 7.86 -8.16
CA ARG A 194 -20.53 7.85 -6.89
C ARG A 194 -21.17 9.23 -6.55
N GLY A 195 -21.61 9.97 -7.56
CA GLY A 195 -22.25 11.29 -7.39
C GLY A 195 -21.30 12.47 -7.20
N LYS A 196 -20.00 12.25 -7.18
CA LYS A 196 -18.96 13.29 -7.12
C LYS A 196 -18.25 13.44 -8.46
N ARG A 197 -17.66 14.60 -8.70
CA ARG A 197 -16.87 14.89 -9.90
C ARG A 197 -15.41 14.79 -9.60
N TYR A 198 -14.70 13.98 -10.39
CA TYR A 198 -13.26 13.79 -10.28
C TYR A 198 -12.58 14.24 -11.55
N TYR A 199 -11.41 14.83 -11.40
CA TYR A 199 -10.56 15.31 -12.48
C TYR A 199 -9.31 14.46 -12.55
N TYR A 200 -8.94 14.04 -13.75
CA TYR A 200 -7.78 13.20 -14.00
C TYR A 200 -6.49 13.94 -13.64
N LEU A 201 -5.56 13.24 -13.01
CA LEU A 201 -4.20 13.69 -12.71
C LEU A 201 -3.20 12.74 -13.38
N GLU A 202 -2.43 13.26 -14.34
CA GLU A 202 -1.34 12.55 -14.97
C GLU A 202 -0.05 12.74 -14.17
N THR A 203 0.58 11.65 -13.72
CA THR A 203 1.78 11.71 -12.87
C THR A 203 3.09 11.47 -13.63
N THR A 204 3.05 10.84 -14.79
CA THR A 204 4.23 10.29 -15.46
C THR A 204 5.08 11.31 -16.19
N MET A 205 4.50 12.41 -16.62
CA MET A 205 5.19 13.48 -17.35
C MET A 205 4.86 14.88 -16.81
N PRO A 206 5.78 15.84 -16.87
CA PRO A 206 5.56 17.19 -16.38
C PRO A 206 4.59 17.99 -17.27
N ASN A 207 4.02 19.05 -16.67
CA ASN A 207 3.17 20.08 -17.30
C ASN A 207 1.77 19.60 -17.74
N TRP A 208 1.26 18.47 -17.25
CA TRP A 208 -0.15 18.13 -17.39
C TRP A 208 -0.97 18.84 -16.30
N GLU A 209 -2.01 19.52 -16.72
CA GLU A 209 -2.94 20.24 -15.83
C GLU A 209 -3.99 19.30 -15.24
N ILE A 210 -4.61 19.71 -14.14
CA ILE A 210 -5.74 18.98 -13.54
C ILE A 210 -6.88 18.85 -14.56
N GLY A 211 -7.34 17.61 -14.78
CA GLY A 211 -8.40 17.26 -15.72
C GLY A 211 -7.94 17.10 -17.17
N GLU A 212 -6.65 17.22 -17.45
CA GLU A 212 -6.08 16.98 -18.76
C GLU A 212 -5.71 15.51 -18.90
N ILE A 213 -6.22 14.85 -19.97
CA ILE A 213 -6.01 13.43 -20.22
C ILE A 213 -5.15 13.29 -21.47
N PRO A 214 -4.03 12.52 -21.44
CA PRO A 214 -3.25 12.22 -22.62
C PRO A 214 -4.10 11.56 -23.71
N HIS A 215 -3.88 11.95 -24.97
CA HIS A 215 -4.69 11.48 -26.11
C HIS A 215 -4.78 9.94 -26.20
N ASP A 216 -3.69 9.26 -25.87
CA ASP A 216 -3.57 7.81 -25.93
C ASP A 216 -4.47 7.09 -24.92
N PHE A 217 -4.91 7.79 -23.86
CA PHE A 217 -5.76 7.23 -22.80
C PHE A 217 -7.25 7.52 -22.97
N HIS A 218 -7.66 8.41 -23.89
CA HIS A 218 -9.07 8.79 -24.09
C HIS A 218 -9.99 7.63 -24.43
N HIS A 219 -9.47 6.55 -25.04
CA HIS A 219 -10.25 5.39 -25.46
C HIS A 219 -10.10 4.19 -24.52
N LEU A 220 -9.29 4.30 -23.47
CA LEU A 220 -9.06 3.20 -22.55
C LEU A 220 -10.25 3.02 -21.60
N LYS A 221 -10.48 1.77 -21.24
CA LYS A 221 -11.46 1.43 -20.22
C LYS A 221 -10.86 1.72 -18.85
N VAL A 222 -11.42 2.69 -18.15
CA VAL A 222 -11.00 3.11 -16.82
C VAL A 222 -11.82 2.39 -15.75
N LYS A 223 -11.15 1.81 -14.77
CA LYS A 223 -11.74 1.29 -13.54
C LYS A 223 -11.45 2.29 -12.41
N ALA A 224 -12.48 2.96 -11.92
CA ALA A 224 -12.37 3.84 -10.76
C ALA A 224 -12.37 3.01 -9.47
N VAL A 225 -11.34 3.18 -8.65
CA VAL A 225 -11.14 2.48 -7.38
C VAL A 225 -11.10 3.51 -6.26
N PRO A 226 -12.11 3.57 -5.39
CA PRO A 226 -12.05 4.45 -4.24
C PRO A 226 -10.97 3.94 -3.27
N ILE A 227 -10.23 4.86 -2.67
CA ILE A 227 -9.41 4.57 -1.52
C ILE A 227 -10.30 4.76 -0.29
N ASP A 228 -11.01 3.71 0.06
CA ASP A 228 -11.79 3.73 1.29
C ASP A 228 -10.81 3.65 2.47
N ALA A 229 -10.82 4.66 3.31
CA ALA A 229 -10.03 4.73 4.54
C ALA A 229 -10.59 3.77 5.60
N THR A 230 -10.74 2.49 5.23
CA THR A 230 -11.22 1.44 6.11
C THR A 230 -10.04 0.62 6.63
N PRO A 231 -10.06 0.22 7.89
CA PRO A 231 -9.07 -0.69 8.46
C PRO A 231 -8.90 -1.92 7.59
N SER A 232 -7.68 -2.34 7.36
CA SER A 232 -7.35 -3.49 6.53
C SER A 232 -6.53 -4.50 7.31
N LEU A 233 -7.18 -5.60 7.71
CA LEU A 233 -6.54 -6.69 8.42
C LEU A 233 -5.92 -7.67 7.43
N LEU A 234 -4.63 -7.96 7.58
CA LEU A 234 -3.91 -8.93 6.79
C LEU A 234 -3.49 -10.13 7.63
N LEU A 235 -3.75 -11.34 7.14
CA LEU A 235 -3.14 -12.58 7.61
C LEU A 235 -1.84 -12.82 6.84
N LYS A 236 -0.70 -12.42 7.43
CA LYS A 236 0.64 -12.52 6.80
C LYS A 236 1.13 -13.96 6.65
N GLY A 237 0.68 -14.86 7.51
CA GLY A 237 1.08 -16.25 7.46
C GLY A 237 0.51 -17.09 8.60
N VAL A 238 0.63 -18.38 8.44
CA VAL A 238 0.25 -19.38 9.43
C VAL A 238 1.38 -20.38 9.62
N ARG A 239 1.87 -20.48 10.84
CA ARG A 239 2.74 -21.58 11.24
C ARG A 239 1.90 -22.63 11.94
N PHE A 240 2.05 -23.88 11.52
CA PHE A 240 1.29 -25.00 12.06
C PHE A 240 2.24 -26.11 12.51
N GLU A 241 2.07 -26.55 13.74
CA GLU A 241 2.76 -27.72 14.29
C GLU A 241 1.73 -28.69 14.85
N SER A 242 1.93 -30.00 14.66
CA SER A 242 1.05 -31.03 15.21
C SER A 242 1.84 -32.10 15.92
N GLN A 243 1.39 -32.49 17.11
CA GLN A 243 1.99 -33.57 17.89
C GLN A 243 0.96 -34.68 18.13
N PRO A 244 1.20 -35.93 17.69
CA PRO A 244 0.31 -37.03 17.95
C PRO A 244 0.14 -37.27 19.46
N THR A 245 -1.09 -37.46 19.90
CA THR A 245 -1.37 -37.84 21.27
C THR A 245 -1.09 -39.32 21.49
N ALA A 246 -0.98 -39.74 22.76
CA ALA A 246 -0.64 -41.14 23.14
C ALA A 246 -1.58 -42.23 22.59
N PHE A 247 -2.74 -41.86 22.05
CA PHE A 247 -3.75 -42.78 21.50
C PHE A 247 -3.83 -42.80 19.96
N TYR A 248 -2.92 -42.15 19.24
CA TYR A 248 -2.76 -42.17 17.76
C TYR A 248 -4.02 -41.81 16.93
N LYS A 249 -5.09 -41.35 17.55
CA LYS A 249 -6.32 -40.93 16.84
C LYS A 249 -6.49 -39.45 16.76
N GLU A 250 -5.81 -38.70 17.62
CA GLU A 250 -5.89 -37.25 17.74
C GLU A 250 -4.48 -36.66 17.76
N ALA A 251 -4.34 -35.43 17.36
CA ALA A 251 -3.15 -34.61 17.51
C ALA A 251 -3.53 -33.28 18.19
N ASP A 252 -2.64 -32.81 19.04
CA ASP A 252 -2.64 -31.43 19.47
C ASP A 252 -1.99 -30.60 18.34
N CYS A 253 -2.68 -29.56 17.91
CA CYS A 253 -2.32 -28.68 16.79
C CYS A 253 -2.11 -27.28 17.32
N ASP A 254 -0.92 -26.75 17.16
CA ASP A 254 -0.56 -25.40 17.56
C ASP A 254 -0.41 -24.53 16.30
N LEU A 255 -1.07 -23.37 16.31
CA LEU A 255 -1.05 -22.41 15.24
C LEU A 255 -0.45 -21.10 15.73
N GLU A 256 0.40 -20.50 14.91
CA GLU A 256 0.82 -19.11 15.06
C GLU A 256 0.29 -18.32 13.85
N LEU A 257 -0.58 -17.35 14.10
CA LEU A 257 -1.17 -16.49 13.09
C LEU A 257 -0.44 -15.14 13.13
N TYR A 258 0.14 -14.74 12.02
CA TYR A 258 0.80 -13.44 11.90
C TYR A 258 -0.18 -12.43 11.30
N LEU A 259 -0.66 -11.50 12.13
CA LEU A 259 -1.68 -10.51 11.78
C LEU A 259 -1.07 -9.13 11.68
N HIS A 260 -1.56 -8.33 10.76
CA HIS A 260 -1.17 -6.92 10.62
C HIS A 260 -2.38 -6.08 10.19
N ASN A 261 -2.64 -4.99 10.91
CA ASN A 261 -3.59 -3.98 10.46
C ASN A 261 -2.85 -2.96 9.59
N LEU A 262 -3.04 -3.02 8.28
CA LEU A 262 -2.39 -2.16 7.28
C LEU A 262 -3.18 -0.88 6.98
N GLY A 263 -4.38 -0.76 7.54
CA GLY A 263 -5.27 0.33 7.20
C GLY A 263 -5.34 1.41 8.27
N PRO A 264 -5.93 2.56 7.95
CA PRO A 264 -6.19 3.58 8.95
C PRO A 264 -7.25 3.10 9.93
N GLY A 265 -7.08 3.50 11.17
CA GLY A 265 -8.01 3.19 12.22
C GLY A 265 -7.89 1.77 12.77
N LYS A 266 -8.74 1.48 13.71
CA LYS A 266 -8.73 0.25 14.49
C LYS A 266 -9.56 -0.84 13.80
N VAL A 267 -9.03 -2.04 13.70
CA VAL A 267 -9.81 -3.25 13.31
C VAL A 267 -10.51 -3.80 14.53
N THR A 268 -11.80 -4.05 14.41
CA THR A 268 -12.66 -4.53 15.51
C THR A 268 -13.34 -5.85 15.18
N GLU A 269 -13.87 -6.54 16.21
CA GLU A 269 -14.58 -7.80 16.05
C GLU A 269 -13.79 -8.87 15.27
N VAL A 270 -12.49 -8.98 15.55
CA VAL A 270 -11.62 -9.92 14.84
C VAL A 270 -11.97 -11.36 15.21
N MET A 271 -12.35 -12.13 14.20
CA MET A 271 -12.73 -13.53 14.33
C MET A 271 -11.85 -14.41 13.44
N VAL A 272 -11.43 -15.53 13.96
CA VAL A 272 -10.71 -16.57 13.21
C VAL A 272 -11.54 -17.85 13.21
N HIS A 273 -11.78 -18.37 12.01
CA HIS A 273 -12.39 -19.69 11.81
C HIS A 273 -11.31 -20.67 11.35
N ILE A 274 -11.08 -21.69 12.13
CA ILE A 274 -10.07 -22.71 11.88
C ILE A 274 -10.75 -24.04 11.60
N ARG A 275 -10.40 -24.67 10.48
CA ARG A 275 -10.90 -25.99 10.10
C ARG A 275 -9.74 -26.91 9.71
N VAL A 276 -9.79 -28.14 10.16
CA VAL A 276 -8.94 -29.21 9.64
C VAL A 276 -9.84 -30.17 8.88
N VAL A 277 -9.56 -30.36 7.61
CA VAL A 277 -10.39 -31.16 6.70
C VAL A 277 -9.55 -32.24 6.02
N VAL A 278 -10.21 -33.26 5.45
CA VAL A 278 -9.52 -34.26 4.64
C VAL A 278 -9.22 -33.67 3.26
N LYS A 279 -7.93 -33.67 2.86
CA LYS A 279 -7.50 -33.09 1.57
C LYS A 279 -8.26 -33.71 0.39
N GLY A 280 -8.83 -32.83 -0.45
CA GLY A 280 -9.65 -33.25 -1.60
C GLY A 280 -11.10 -33.64 -1.27
N THR A 281 -11.49 -33.62 0.01
CA THR A 281 -12.84 -33.85 0.50
C THR A 281 -13.17 -32.86 1.62
N PRO A 282 -13.33 -31.56 1.32
CA PRO A 282 -13.48 -30.50 2.34
C PRO A 282 -14.73 -30.65 3.20
N ASN A 283 -15.67 -31.47 2.80
CA ASN A 283 -16.86 -31.81 3.60
C ASN A 283 -16.58 -32.80 4.75
N ILE A 284 -15.39 -33.41 4.80
CA ILE A 284 -15.01 -34.27 5.91
C ILE A 284 -14.18 -33.46 6.89
N LEU A 285 -14.87 -32.96 7.90
CA LEU A 285 -14.31 -32.15 8.99
C LEU A 285 -13.63 -33.04 10.03
N LEU A 286 -12.39 -32.70 10.38
CA LEU A 286 -11.59 -33.38 11.40
C LEU A 286 -11.50 -32.57 12.69
N ALA A 287 -11.49 -31.25 12.57
CA ALA A 287 -11.58 -30.30 13.66
C ALA A 287 -12.16 -28.96 13.17
N GLU A 288 -12.79 -28.23 14.07
CA GLU A 288 -13.31 -26.88 13.82
C GLU A 288 -13.26 -26.07 15.10
N GLN A 289 -12.85 -24.83 14.97
CA GLN A 289 -12.79 -23.89 16.07
C GLN A 289 -13.03 -22.45 15.58
N TRP A 290 -13.80 -21.70 16.36
CA TRP A 290 -13.97 -20.27 16.22
C TRP A 290 -13.27 -19.57 17.38
N CYS A 291 -12.46 -18.56 17.07
CA CYS A 291 -11.76 -17.76 18.06
C CYS A 291 -12.07 -16.29 17.84
N SER A 292 -12.39 -15.58 18.91
CA SER A 292 -12.42 -14.11 18.92
C SER A 292 -11.06 -13.62 19.39
N LEU A 293 -10.47 -12.73 18.64
CA LEU A 293 -9.20 -12.10 18.98
C LEU A 293 -9.45 -10.68 19.47
N ALA A 294 -8.47 -10.11 20.16
CA ALA A 294 -8.52 -8.69 20.51
C ALA A 294 -8.43 -7.82 19.25
N ASP A 295 -9.02 -6.63 19.32
CA ASP A 295 -8.91 -5.64 18.25
C ASP A 295 -7.44 -5.28 17.98
N LEU A 296 -7.14 -4.85 16.74
CA LEU A 296 -5.81 -4.37 16.35
C LEU A 296 -5.86 -2.86 16.11
N ALA A 297 -4.93 -2.13 16.75
CA ALA A 297 -4.73 -0.71 16.46
C ALA A 297 -4.18 -0.52 15.02
N GLU A 298 -4.27 0.70 14.52
CA GLU A 298 -3.65 1.07 13.24
C GLU A 298 -2.15 0.74 13.27
N GLY A 299 -1.66 0.08 12.20
CA GLY A 299 -0.25 -0.35 12.07
C GLY A 299 0.17 -1.50 12.99
N GLU A 300 -0.69 -1.97 13.87
CA GLU A 300 -0.33 -3.05 14.79
C GLU A 300 -0.09 -4.36 14.04
N ALA A 301 1.12 -4.91 14.22
CA ALA A 301 1.46 -6.27 13.82
C ALA A 301 1.53 -7.17 15.06
N ARG A 302 0.88 -8.33 15.02
CA ARG A 302 0.78 -9.22 16.17
C ARG A 302 0.79 -10.70 15.77
N THR A 303 1.43 -11.52 16.61
CA THR A 303 1.36 -12.98 16.49
C THR A 303 0.37 -13.53 17.52
N GLU A 304 -0.67 -14.19 17.03
CA GLU A 304 -1.64 -14.91 17.88
C GLU A 304 -1.30 -16.39 17.88
N LYS A 305 -1.35 -16.98 19.09
CA LYS A 305 -1.11 -18.41 19.30
C LYS A 305 -2.42 -19.09 19.68
N LEU A 306 -2.80 -20.05 18.86
CA LEU A 306 -4.02 -20.82 19.04
C LEU A 306 -3.69 -22.30 19.07
N SER A 307 -4.49 -23.07 19.82
CA SER A 307 -4.33 -24.53 19.88
C SER A 307 -5.69 -25.20 19.70
N LEU A 308 -5.71 -26.27 18.92
CA LEU A 308 -6.91 -27.10 18.76
C LEU A 308 -6.54 -28.59 18.73
N LYS A 309 -7.52 -29.43 19.04
CA LYS A 309 -7.37 -30.89 18.86
C LYS A 309 -8.02 -31.31 17.56
N SER A 310 -7.30 -32.10 16.78
CA SER A 310 -7.79 -32.63 15.50
C SER A 310 -7.66 -34.15 15.44
N LEU A 311 -8.62 -34.78 14.76
CA LEU A 311 -8.49 -36.18 14.35
C LEU A 311 -7.37 -36.29 13.30
N ILE A 312 -6.60 -37.37 13.37
CA ILE A 312 -5.48 -37.61 12.43
C ILE A 312 -6.01 -38.36 11.21
N LYS A 313 -5.71 -37.83 10.02
CA LYS A 313 -5.83 -38.50 8.72
C LYS A 313 -4.55 -38.33 7.94
N GLU A 314 -4.19 -39.32 7.10
CA GLU A 314 -2.93 -39.30 6.34
C GLU A 314 -2.75 -38.09 5.41
N LYS A 315 -3.86 -37.52 4.94
CA LYS A 315 -3.85 -36.30 4.13
C LYS A 315 -4.90 -35.36 4.69
N SER A 316 -4.44 -34.31 5.35
CA SER A 316 -5.31 -33.27 5.91
C SER A 316 -4.91 -31.91 5.34
N GLU A 317 -5.83 -30.98 5.44
CA GLU A 317 -5.63 -29.61 5.03
C GLU A 317 -6.15 -28.69 6.15
N LEU A 318 -5.35 -27.71 6.51
CA LEU A 318 -5.71 -26.65 7.42
C LEU A 318 -6.29 -25.51 6.61
N GLU A 319 -7.50 -25.13 6.95
CA GLU A 319 -8.15 -23.95 6.42
C GLU A 319 -8.28 -22.92 7.57
N VAL A 320 -7.83 -21.71 7.34
CA VAL A 320 -7.96 -20.59 8.26
C VAL A 320 -8.69 -19.46 7.54
N GLU A 321 -9.74 -18.97 8.13
CA GLU A 321 -10.50 -17.85 7.61
C GLU A 321 -10.49 -16.72 8.65
N LEU A 322 -9.95 -15.57 8.25
CA LEU A 322 -9.88 -14.36 9.07
C LEU A 322 -10.99 -13.40 8.66
N MET A 323 -11.65 -12.81 9.64
CA MET A 323 -12.77 -11.89 9.45
C MET A 323 -12.69 -10.76 10.49
N SER A 324 -13.23 -9.60 10.13
CA SER A 324 -13.48 -8.50 11.07
C SER A 324 -14.73 -7.73 10.67
N ALA A 325 -15.14 -6.74 11.47
CA ALA A 325 -16.28 -5.88 11.15
C ALA A 325 -16.02 -5.04 9.89
N GLU A 326 -14.74 -4.68 9.64
CA GLU A 326 -14.32 -3.75 8.60
C GLU A 326 -13.79 -4.46 7.35
N THR A 327 -13.35 -5.73 7.47
CA THR A 327 -12.69 -6.45 6.36
C THR A 327 -13.51 -7.64 5.89
N GLU A 328 -13.45 -7.89 4.59
CA GLU A 328 -14.01 -9.12 4.03
C GLU A 328 -13.24 -10.36 4.52
N ARG A 329 -13.90 -11.53 4.38
CA ARG A 329 -13.30 -12.83 4.72
C ARG A 329 -12.02 -13.10 3.94
N GLN A 330 -10.97 -13.47 4.66
CA GLN A 330 -9.68 -13.85 4.07
C GLN A 330 -9.42 -15.33 4.30
N PRO A 331 -9.64 -16.20 3.29
CA PRO A 331 -9.35 -17.61 3.40
C PRO A 331 -7.85 -17.89 3.21
N TYR A 332 -7.32 -18.78 4.00
CA TYR A 332 -5.97 -19.34 3.89
C TYR A 332 -6.05 -20.86 3.96
N SER A 333 -5.30 -21.58 3.11
CA SER A 333 -5.28 -23.04 3.12
C SER A 333 -3.85 -23.56 3.00
N VAL A 334 -3.51 -24.54 3.83
CA VAL A 334 -2.21 -25.22 3.81
C VAL A 334 -2.36 -26.72 4.01
N GLY A 335 -1.68 -27.50 3.17
CA GLY A 335 -1.67 -28.96 3.28
C GLY A 335 -0.89 -29.42 4.51
N ILE A 336 -1.50 -30.28 5.31
CA ILE A 336 -0.88 -30.91 6.48
C ILE A 336 -0.43 -32.33 6.09
N ASN A 337 0.85 -32.62 6.25
CA ASN A 337 1.38 -33.97 6.13
C ASN A 337 1.75 -34.48 7.52
N TYR A 338 0.95 -35.39 8.07
CA TYR A 338 1.34 -36.11 9.25
C TYR A 338 2.41 -37.18 8.87
N SER A 339 3.68 -36.92 9.16
CA SER A 339 4.70 -37.98 9.09
C SER A 339 4.40 -38.99 10.18
N ARG A 340 4.24 -40.28 9.83
CA ARG A 340 4.30 -41.35 10.83
C ARG A 340 5.66 -41.26 11.53
N VAL A 341 5.64 -41.00 12.83
CA VAL A 341 6.82 -41.23 13.64
C VAL A 341 7.05 -42.73 13.55
N GLY A 342 8.11 -43.15 12.85
CA GLY A 342 8.46 -44.54 12.66
C GLY A 342 8.66 -45.19 14.02
N ASN A 343 8.05 -46.35 14.21
CA ASN A 343 8.47 -47.29 15.23
C ASN A 343 9.89 -47.77 14.86
N GLU A 344 10.90 -47.31 15.56
CA GLU A 344 12.09 -48.09 15.82
C GLU A 344 12.02 -48.73 17.22
#